data_f5b8da5fb32d152ccc3e621b8e260d96
#
_entry.id   f5b8da5fb32d152ccc3e621b8e260d96
#
_cell.length_a   1.000
_cell.length_b   1.000
_cell.length_c   1.000
_cell.angle_alpha   90.00
_cell.angle_beta   90.00
_cell.angle_gamma   90.00
#
_symmetry.space_group_name_H-M   'P 1'
#
loop_
_entity.id
_entity.type
_entity.pdbx_description
1 polymer ?
#
loop_
_entity_poly.entity_id
_entity_poly.type
_entity_poly.pdbx_seq_one_letter_code
_entity_poly.pdbx_strand_id
1 'polypeptide(L)'
;RAVDLTGCHVLPGLVDVHVHLREPGFSQKETIATGTAAAARGGYTTVCSMPNLNPAPDTPQTLRAQTDIIRRDAVVRVVPYGCITIGQRGCGRLVDFAALAPEVVGFSDDGRGVQSDGLMEEAMRRAAQVGKPVVAHCEVDDLLRGGYIHDGEYCRAHGHKGICSESEWRQVERDIALAEKTGCQYHVCLLYTSPSPRDVEESR
;
A
#
# COMPACT_ATOMS: atom_id res chain seq x y z
N ARG A 1 -18.04 -25.80 -21.40
CA ARG A 1 -17.25 -26.85 -20.76
C ARG A 1 -17.74 -26.95 -19.30
N ALA A 2 -18.24 -28.11 -18.89
CA ALA A 2 -18.66 -28.36 -17.51
C ALA A 2 -17.45 -28.87 -16.72
N VAL A 3 -17.35 -28.45 -15.44
CA VAL A 3 -16.33 -28.94 -14.48
C VAL A 3 -17.09 -29.58 -13.31
N ASP A 4 -16.78 -30.84 -13.00
CA ASP A 4 -17.33 -31.50 -11.81
C ASP A 4 -16.59 -30.99 -10.56
N LEU A 5 -17.36 -30.41 -9.64
CA LEU A 5 -16.88 -29.87 -8.36
C LEU A 5 -17.53 -30.62 -7.17
N THR A 6 -18.00 -31.85 -7.39
CA THR A 6 -18.59 -32.68 -6.31
C THR A 6 -17.59 -32.84 -5.17
N GLY A 7 -18.01 -32.49 -3.95
CA GLY A 7 -17.17 -32.53 -2.74
C GLY A 7 -16.26 -31.30 -2.55
N CYS A 8 -16.33 -30.29 -3.44
CA CYS A 8 -15.58 -29.04 -3.29
C CYS A 8 -16.47 -27.92 -2.74
N HIS A 9 -15.88 -27.00 -2.00
CA HIS A 9 -16.48 -25.70 -1.67
C HIS A 9 -16.04 -24.67 -2.72
N VAL A 10 -17.01 -23.99 -3.35
CA VAL A 10 -16.75 -22.93 -4.32
C VAL A 10 -16.93 -21.59 -3.63
N LEU A 11 -15.85 -20.79 -3.60
CA LEU A 11 -15.81 -19.47 -2.99
C LEU A 11 -15.38 -18.44 -4.04
N PRO A 12 -15.73 -17.16 -3.88
CA PRO A 12 -15.07 -16.08 -4.64
C PRO A 12 -13.56 -16.13 -4.45
N GLY A 13 -12.79 -15.81 -5.48
CA GLY A 13 -11.34 -15.70 -5.37
C GLY A 13 -10.95 -14.62 -4.38
N LEU A 14 -9.85 -14.86 -3.65
CA LEU A 14 -9.34 -13.91 -2.67
C LEU A 14 -8.80 -12.64 -3.37
N VAL A 15 -8.83 -11.51 -2.66
CA VAL A 15 -8.27 -10.25 -3.09
C VAL A 15 -7.21 -9.81 -2.09
N ASP A 16 -5.98 -9.58 -2.55
CA ASP A 16 -4.93 -8.98 -1.73
C ASP A 16 -4.77 -7.51 -2.13
N VAL A 17 -5.01 -6.62 -1.19
CA VAL A 17 -4.98 -5.18 -1.44
C VAL A 17 -3.60 -4.56 -1.26
N HIS A 18 -2.57 -5.37 -0.91
CA HIS A 18 -1.23 -4.86 -0.70
C HIS A 18 -0.16 -5.90 -1.05
N VAL A 19 0.41 -5.81 -2.24
CA VAL A 19 1.52 -6.68 -2.66
C VAL A 19 2.64 -5.87 -3.32
N HIS A 20 3.86 -6.40 -3.28
CA HIS A 20 5.02 -5.80 -3.92
C HIS A 20 5.50 -6.67 -5.09
N LEU A 21 5.13 -6.33 -6.31
CA LEU A 21 5.53 -7.05 -7.53
C LEU A 21 6.85 -6.56 -8.12
N ARG A 22 7.38 -5.43 -7.63
CA ARG A 22 8.74 -4.92 -7.86
C ARG A 22 9.14 -4.62 -9.31
N GLU A 23 8.27 -4.77 -10.29
CA GLU A 23 8.50 -4.40 -11.69
C GLU A 23 7.64 -3.20 -12.10
N PRO A 24 8.26 -2.27 -12.81
CA PRO A 24 9.65 -2.19 -13.27
C PRO A 24 10.66 -1.82 -12.18
N GLY A 25 11.93 -2.12 -12.42
CA GLY A 25 13.09 -1.56 -11.73
C GLY A 25 13.74 -2.41 -10.64
N PHE A 26 13.03 -3.40 -10.08
CA PHE A 26 13.54 -4.24 -8.98
C PHE A 26 13.25 -5.73 -9.19
N SER A 27 13.34 -6.21 -10.43
CA SER A 27 13.06 -7.60 -10.82
C SER A 27 13.90 -8.65 -10.09
N GLN A 28 15.04 -8.24 -9.52
CA GLN A 28 15.87 -9.11 -8.67
C GLN A 28 15.22 -9.44 -7.31
N LYS A 29 14.17 -8.68 -6.91
CA LYS A 29 13.44 -8.93 -5.66
C LYS A 29 12.17 -9.73 -5.91
N GLU A 30 11.44 -9.40 -6.96
CA GLU A 30 10.21 -10.06 -7.40
C GLU A 30 9.87 -9.64 -8.83
N THR A 31 9.13 -10.48 -9.56
CA THR A 31 8.59 -10.16 -10.88
C THR A 31 7.06 -10.25 -10.88
N ILE A 32 6.42 -9.56 -11.81
CA ILE A 32 4.96 -9.65 -11.99
C ILE A 32 4.56 -11.10 -12.31
N ALA A 33 5.34 -11.80 -13.15
CA ALA A 33 5.09 -13.19 -13.49
C ALA A 33 5.10 -14.11 -12.26
N THR A 34 6.18 -14.05 -11.46
CA THR A 34 6.35 -14.96 -10.31
C THR A 34 5.43 -14.60 -9.15
N GLY A 35 5.28 -13.31 -8.83
CA GLY A 35 4.38 -12.85 -7.77
C GLY A 35 2.91 -13.15 -8.07
N THR A 36 2.46 -12.97 -9.32
CA THR A 36 1.08 -13.32 -9.69
C THR A 36 0.85 -14.84 -9.78
N ALA A 37 1.86 -15.63 -10.14
CA ALA A 37 1.79 -17.09 -10.05
C ALA A 37 1.67 -17.57 -8.60
N ALA A 38 2.42 -16.96 -7.68
CA ALA A 38 2.30 -17.23 -6.25
C ALA A 38 0.91 -16.86 -5.72
N ALA A 39 0.37 -15.70 -6.12
CA ALA A 39 -0.99 -15.28 -5.78
C ALA A 39 -2.04 -16.29 -6.28
N ALA A 40 -1.95 -16.72 -7.54
CA ALA A 40 -2.85 -17.74 -8.11
C ALA A 40 -2.77 -19.05 -7.32
N ARG A 41 -1.57 -19.47 -6.93
CA ARG A 41 -1.35 -20.69 -6.12
C ARG A 41 -1.99 -20.58 -4.72
N GLY A 42 -2.04 -19.35 -4.17
CA GLY A 42 -2.70 -19.03 -2.89
C GLY A 42 -4.21 -18.86 -2.98
N GLY A 43 -4.81 -18.94 -4.18
CA GLY A 43 -6.26 -18.74 -4.38
C GLY A 43 -6.65 -17.25 -4.57
N TYR A 44 -5.69 -16.36 -4.75
CA TYR A 44 -5.96 -14.96 -5.06
C TYR A 44 -6.23 -14.79 -6.56
N THR A 45 -7.31 -14.10 -6.89
CA THR A 45 -7.70 -13.78 -8.26
C THR A 45 -7.45 -12.31 -8.62
N THR A 46 -7.23 -11.48 -7.61
CA THR A 46 -6.90 -10.08 -7.78
C THR A 46 -5.88 -9.65 -6.72
N VAL A 47 -4.88 -8.89 -7.14
CA VAL A 47 -3.89 -8.28 -6.24
C VAL A 47 -3.71 -6.80 -6.57
N CYS A 48 -3.48 -5.96 -5.55
CA CYS A 48 -3.21 -4.54 -5.74
C CYS A 48 -1.72 -4.27 -5.46
N SER A 49 -1.00 -3.81 -6.50
CA SER A 49 0.45 -3.65 -6.41
C SER A 49 0.85 -2.25 -5.94
N MET A 50 1.70 -2.20 -4.92
CA MET A 50 2.24 -0.97 -4.35
C MET A 50 3.22 -0.26 -5.28
N PRO A 51 3.38 1.08 -5.16
CA PRO A 51 4.09 1.91 -6.12
C PRO A 51 5.62 1.94 -5.94
N ASN A 52 6.19 1.05 -5.12
CA ASN A 52 7.64 0.98 -4.84
C ASN A 52 8.44 0.45 -6.03
N LEU A 53 8.50 1.22 -7.10
CA LEU A 53 9.03 0.85 -8.41
C LEU A 53 10.06 1.87 -8.91
N ASN A 54 10.76 1.53 -9.98
CA ASN A 54 11.64 2.45 -10.69
C ASN A 54 11.50 2.26 -12.21
N PRO A 55 10.85 3.23 -12.91
CA PRO A 55 10.28 4.46 -12.35
C PRO A 55 9.05 4.20 -11.47
N ALA A 56 8.84 5.07 -10.47
CA ALA A 56 7.63 5.07 -9.67
C ALA A 56 6.41 5.51 -10.53
N PRO A 57 5.20 4.95 -10.32
CA PRO A 57 4.01 5.28 -11.11
C PRO A 57 3.39 6.62 -10.69
N ASP A 58 4.10 7.72 -10.97
CA ASP A 58 3.78 9.10 -10.60
C ASP A 58 3.28 9.96 -11.78
N THR A 59 3.34 9.41 -12.98
CA THR A 59 2.79 10.00 -14.21
C THR A 59 2.12 8.92 -15.06
N PRO A 60 1.25 9.29 -16.04
CA PRO A 60 0.69 8.31 -16.98
C PRO A 60 1.73 7.49 -17.73
N GLN A 61 2.89 8.08 -18.05
CA GLN A 61 3.97 7.37 -18.76
C GLN A 61 4.63 6.31 -17.86
N THR A 62 4.95 6.67 -16.62
CA THR A 62 5.57 5.74 -15.66
C THR A 62 4.61 4.64 -15.22
N LEU A 63 3.32 4.97 -15.05
CA LEU A 63 2.28 3.99 -14.79
C LEU A 63 2.11 3.01 -15.98
N ARG A 64 2.18 3.51 -17.22
CA ARG A 64 2.11 2.66 -18.41
C ARG A 64 3.25 1.66 -18.47
N ALA A 65 4.46 2.02 -18.07
CA ALA A 65 5.59 1.09 -18.00
C ALA A 65 5.27 -0.13 -17.11
N GLN A 66 4.57 0.06 -16.00
CA GLN A 66 4.11 -1.04 -15.14
C GLN A 66 2.94 -1.81 -15.79
N THR A 67 1.92 -1.10 -16.29
CA THR A 67 0.71 -1.76 -16.82
C THR A 67 1.00 -2.57 -18.08
N ASP A 68 2.01 -2.21 -18.88
CA ASP A 68 2.43 -3.00 -20.04
C ASP A 68 3.05 -4.34 -19.62
N ILE A 69 3.85 -4.36 -18.53
CA ILE A 69 4.39 -5.60 -17.97
C ILE A 69 3.23 -6.45 -17.38
N ILE A 70 2.30 -5.82 -16.65
CA ILE A 70 1.12 -6.50 -16.11
C ILE A 70 0.33 -7.19 -17.24
N ARG A 71 0.06 -6.50 -18.34
CA ARG A 71 -0.70 -7.07 -19.48
C ARG A 71 0.01 -8.25 -20.13
N ARG A 72 1.34 -8.25 -20.14
CA ARG A 72 2.14 -9.29 -20.75
C ARG A 72 2.33 -10.52 -19.86
N ASP A 73 2.58 -10.31 -18.55
CA ASP A 73 3.15 -11.32 -17.68
C ASP A 73 2.24 -11.78 -16.53
N ALA A 74 1.20 -11.00 -16.19
CA ALA A 74 0.34 -11.32 -15.05
C ALA A 74 -0.60 -12.50 -15.36
N VAL A 75 -0.70 -13.47 -14.44
CA VAL A 75 -1.61 -14.61 -14.53
C VAL A 75 -2.90 -14.43 -13.69
N VAL A 76 -2.95 -13.43 -12.82
CA VAL A 76 -4.16 -12.96 -12.12
C VAL A 76 -4.36 -11.47 -12.38
N ARG A 77 -5.52 -10.95 -12.03
CA ARG A 77 -5.78 -9.51 -12.15
C ARG A 77 -4.84 -8.71 -11.23
N VAL A 78 -4.10 -7.79 -11.80
CA VAL A 78 -3.27 -6.82 -11.05
C VAL A 78 -3.83 -5.43 -11.26
N VAL A 79 -4.08 -4.71 -10.15
CA VAL A 79 -4.51 -3.31 -10.17
C VAL A 79 -3.46 -2.49 -9.43
N PRO A 80 -2.75 -1.56 -10.10
CA PRO A 80 -1.69 -0.79 -9.46
C PRO A 80 -2.24 0.32 -8.56
N TYR A 81 -1.43 0.76 -7.60
CA TYR A 81 -1.55 2.06 -6.95
C TYR A 81 -0.74 3.10 -7.71
N GLY A 82 -1.26 4.34 -7.80
CA GLY A 82 -0.49 5.50 -8.18
C GLY A 82 0.23 6.10 -6.96
N CYS A 83 1.33 6.83 -7.20
CA CYS A 83 1.97 7.60 -6.14
C CYS A 83 1.08 8.75 -5.65
N ILE A 84 1.27 9.19 -4.40
CA ILE A 84 0.71 10.45 -3.88
C ILE A 84 1.60 11.62 -4.31
N THR A 85 2.93 11.46 -4.17
CA THR A 85 3.90 12.50 -4.51
C THR A 85 4.78 12.10 -5.69
N ILE A 86 5.28 13.09 -6.41
CA ILE A 86 6.22 12.86 -7.52
C ILE A 86 7.48 12.16 -7.00
N GLY A 87 7.80 11.02 -7.62
CA GLY A 87 8.92 10.16 -7.24
C GLY A 87 8.71 9.38 -5.94
N GLN A 88 7.48 9.30 -5.43
CA GLN A 88 7.15 8.54 -4.20
C GLN A 88 8.01 8.98 -3.00
N ARG A 89 8.06 10.29 -2.75
CA ARG A 89 8.97 10.87 -1.74
C ARG A 89 8.32 11.15 -0.39
N GLY A 90 6.99 11.08 -0.29
CA GLY A 90 6.24 11.55 0.88
C GLY A 90 6.30 13.07 1.10
N CYS A 91 6.88 13.81 0.17
CA CYS A 91 7.07 15.27 0.24
C CYS A 91 7.15 15.90 -1.16
N GLY A 92 7.17 17.23 -1.21
CA GLY A 92 7.32 18.00 -2.45
C GLY A 92 5.99 18.19 -3.19
N ARG A 93 5.92 17.78 -4.46
CA ARG A 93 4.73 17.99 -5.30
C ARG A 93 3.85 16.74 -5.35
N LEU A 94 2.55 16.95 -5.34
CA LEU A 94 1.55 15.93 -5.61
C LEU A 94 1.55 15.54 -7.09
N VAL A 95 1.16 14.29 -7.37
CA VAL A 95 0.91 13.81 -8.73
C VAL A 95 -0.36 14.43 -9.33
N ASP A 96 -0.60 14.20 -10.61
CA ASP A 96 -1.88 14.48 -11.23
C ASP A 96 -2.86 13.31 -10.96
N PHE A 97 -3.67 13.46 -9.92
CA PHE A 97 -4.64 12.44 -9.49
C PHE A 97 -5.65 12.12 -10.59
N ALA A 98 -6.13 13.14 -11.33
CA ALA A 98 -7.12 12.94 -12.37
C ALA A 98 -6.55 12.14 -13.55
N ALA A 99 -5.29 12.40 -13.92
CA ALA A 99 -4.63 11.68 -15.00
C ALA A 99 -4.34 10.20 -14.67
N LEU A 100 -4.11 9.88 -13.39
CA LEU A 100 -3.80 8.50 -12.95
C LEU A 100 -5.04 7.71 -12.55
N ALA A 101 -6.09 8.35 -12.05
CA ALA A 101 -7.28 7.71 -11.46
C ALA A 101 -7.92 6.61 -12.33
N PRO A 102 -7.99 6.70 -13.68
CA PRO A 102 -8.62 5.66 -14.48
C PRO A 102 -7.94 4.29 -14.42
N GLU A 103 -6.62 4.25 -14.17
CA GLU A 103 -5.83 3.02 -14.23
C GLU A 103 -5.35 2.51 -12.87
N VAL A 104 -5.66 3.22 -11.77
CA VAL A 104 -5.23 2.85 -10.41
C VAL A 104 -6.38 2.50 -9.48
N VAL A 105 -6.12 1.67 -8.47
CA VAL A 105 -7.10 1.36 -7.42
C VAL A 105 -7.20 2.48 -6.39
N GLY A 106 -6.12 3.19 -6.12
CA GLY A 106 -5.97 4.26 -5.15
C GLY A 106 -4.58 4.88 -5.22
N PHE A 107 -4.24 5.68 -4.23
CA PHE A 107 -2.96 6.39 -4.17
C PHE A 107 -2.21 6.05 -2.89
N SER A 108 -0.91 5.82 -3.02
CA SER A 108 -0.02 5.47 -1.91
C SER A 108 1.41 5.93 -2.19
N ASP A 109 2.09 6.37 -1.15
CA ASP A 109 3.56 6.50 -1.14
C ASP A 109 4.16 5.42 -0.22
N ASP A 110 3.64 4.19 -0.29
CA ASP A 110 4.03 3.08 0.58
C ASP A 110 5.54 2.98 0.80
N GLY A 111 5.94 2.74 2.06
CA GLY A 111 7.32 2.77 2.52
C GLY A 111 7.85 4.19 2.79
N ARG A 112 7.02 5.23 2.55
CA ARG A 112 7.31 6.62 2.92
C ARG A 112 6.01 7.32 3.30
N GLY A 113 5.85 7.64 4.58
CA GLY A 113 4.68 8.41 5.02
C GLY A 113 4.71 9.84 4.47
N VAL A 114 3.56 10.39 4.11
CA VAL A 114 3.45 11.83 3.82
C VAL A 114 3.51 12.59 5.14
N GLN A 115 4.62 13.29 5.39
CA GLN A 115 4.90 13.89 6.69
C GLN A 115 4.15 15.21 6.94
N SER A 116 3.88 15.99 5.90
CA SER A 116 3.20 17.28 6.02
C SER A 116 1.69 17.12 6.06
N ASP A 117 1.03 17.67 7.10
CA ASP A 117 -0.42 17.68 7.26
C ASP A 117 -1.11 18.37 6.08
N GLY A 118 -0.63 19.53 5.67
CA GLY A 118 -1.20 20.27 4.54
C GLY A 118 -1.06 19.54 3.21
N LEU A 119 0.06 18.83 3.00
CA LEU A 119 0.27 18.03 1.80
C LEU A 119 -0.67 16.82 1.78
N MET A 120 -0.83 16.13 2.91
CA MET A 120 -1.73 14.98 3.04
C MET A 120 -3.20 15.42 2.89
N GLU A 121 -3.59 16.53 3.51
CA GLU A 121 -4.95 17.08 3.36
C GLU A 121 -5.28 17.37 1.89
N GLU A 122 -4.37 18.03 1.17
CA GLU A 122 -4.57 18.33 -0.25
C GLU A 122 -4.58 17.06 -1.11
N ALA A 123 -3.72 16.08 -0.80
CA ALA A 123 -3.73 14.77 -1.45
C ALA A 123 -5.08 14.06 -1.27
N MET A 124 -5.58 14.00 -0.04
CA MET A 124 -6.88 13.40 0.26
C MET A 124 -8.04 14.12 -0.43
N ARG A 125 -8.01 15.46 -0.49
CA ARG A 125 -9.01 16.24 -1.20
C ARG A 125 -9.04 15.90 -2.69
N ARG A 126 -7.87 15.79 -3.34
CA ARG A 126 -7.77 15.41 -4.76
C ARG A 126 -8.18 13.95 -5.00
N ALA A 127 -7.78 13.05 -4.11
CA ALA A 127 -8.20 11.65 -4.20
C ALA A 127 -9.72 11.48 -4.08
N ALA A 128 -10.36 12.20 -3.14
CA ALA A 128 -11.80 12.23 -2.99
C ALA A 128 -12.52 12.76 -4.24
N GLN A 129 -12.00 13.81 -4.88
CA GLN A 129 -12.57 14.37 -6.11
C GLN A 129 -12.61 13.36 -7.27
N VAL A 130 -11.66 12.44 -7.30
CA VAL A 130 -11.60 11.38 -8.33
C VAL A 130 -12.16 10.04 -7.83
N GLY A 131 -12.76 10.00 -6.65
CA GLY A 131 -13.40 8.81 -6.08
C GLY A 131 -12.44 7.67 -5.75
N LYS A 132 -11.19 7.99 -5.34
CA LYS A 132 -10.15 7.02 -5.04
C LYS A 132 -9.69 7.12 -3.59
N PRO A 133 -9.38 5.98 -2.93
CA PRO A 133 -8.82 5.99 -1.59
C PRO A 133 -7.37 6.45 -1.55
N VAL A 134 -6.97 7.01 -0.42
CA VAL A 134 -5.57 7.11 0.01
C VAL A 134 -5.25 5.92 0.90
N VAL A 135 -4.15 5.22 0.58
CA VAL A 135 -3.66 4.05 1.31
C VAL A 135 -2.30 4.40 1.90
N ALA A 136 -2.21 4.44 3.21
CA ALA A 136 -1.03 4.99 3.88
C ALA A 136 -0.19 3.92 4.57
N HIS A 137 1.12 4.01 4.36
CA HIS A 137 2.12 3.47 5.28
C HIS A 137 2.33 4.53 6.36
N CYS A 138 1.94 4.20 7.60
CA CYS A 138 1.90 5.18 8.69
C CYS A 138 3.21 5.13 9.49
N GLU A 139 4.04 6.14 9.29
CA GLU A 139 5.31 6.26 9.99
C GLU A 139 5.73 7.74 10.10
N VAL A 140 5.88 8.23 11.32
CA VAL A 140 6.39 9.58 11.59
C VAL A 140 7.91 9.51 11.62
N ASP A 141 8.58 10.05 10.60
CA ASP A 141 10.03 9.95 10.40
C ASP A 141 10.84 10.45 11.61
N ASP A 142 10.44 11.55 12.23
CA ASP A 142 11.13 12.13 13.39
C ASP A 142 11.15 11.21 14.62
N LEU A 143 10.22 10.25 14.69
CA LEU A 143 10.12 9.29 15.79
C LEU A 143 10.88 8.00 15.53
N LEU A 144 11.40 7.76 14.35
CA LEU A 144 12.18 6.57 14.03
C LEU A 144 13.53 6.53 14.72
N ARG A 145 14.18 7.67 14.89
CA ARG A 145 15.46 7.85 15.61
C ARG A 145 16.55 6.85 15.21
N GLY A 146 16.50 6.38 13.96
CA GLY A 146 17.41 5.36 13.43
C GLY A 146 17.13 3.94 13.97
N GLY A 147 15.94 3.71 14.51
CA GLY A 147 15.42 2.40 14.86
C GLY A 147 15.16 1.53 13.62
N TYR A 148 15.13 0.22 13.82
CA TYR A 148 14.91 -0.76 12.74
C TYR A 148 14.08 -1.97 13.17
N ILE A 149 13.66 -2.02 14.42
CA ILE A 149 12.68 -2.97 14.97
C ILE A 149 11.77 -2.25 15.95
N HIS A 150 10.66 -2.85 16.32
CA HIS A 150 9.78 -2.32 17.36
C HIS A 150 10.49 -2.23 18.72
N ASP A 151 10.27 -1.12 19.47
CA ASP A 151 10.76 -0.94 20.84
C ASP A 151 9.97 -1.79 21.83
N GLY A 152 10.16 -3.09 21.73
CA GLY A 152 9.56 -4.09 22.60
C GLY A 152 10.58 -4.72 23.55
N GLU A 153 10.15 -5.77 24.24
CA GLU A 153 11.00 -6.51 25.19
C GLU A 153 12.24 -7.10 24.51
N TYR A 154 12.08 -7.69 23.34
CA TYR A 154 13.20 -8.24 22.57
C TYR A 154 14.23 -7.17 22.20
N CYS A 155 13.77 -6.02 21.74
CA CYS A 155 14.63 -4.88 21.40
C CYS A 155 15.51 -4.47 22.60
N ARG A 156 14.88 -4.29 23.75
CA ARG A 156 15.57 -3.89 24.99
C ARG A 156 16.53 -4.96 25.51
N ALA A 157 16.08 -6.23 25.50
CA ALA A 157 16.90 -7.36 26.00
C ALA A 157 18.17 -7.59 25.16
N HIS A 158 18.16 -7.25 23.87
CA HIS A 158 19.28 -7.47 22.94
C HIS A 158 20.02 -6.19 22.54
N GLY A 159 19.69 -5.05 23.12
CA GLY A 159 20.38 -3.78 22.86
C GLY A 159 20.21 -3.23 21.44
N HIS A 160 19.07 -3.54 20.81
CA HIS A 160 18.74 -3.00 19.48
C HIS A 160 18.21 -1.57 19.57
N LYS A 161 18.18 -0.87 18.42
CA LYS A 161 17.53 0.43 18.29
C LYS A 161 16.06 0.23 17.96
N GLY A 162 15.18 0.61 18.88
CA GLY A 162 13.75 0.46 18.74
C GLY A 162 13.05 1.63 18.05
N ILE A 163 11.94 1.34 17.41
CA ILE A 163 10.97 2.31 16.89
C ILE A 163 9.78 2.29 17.85
N CYS A 164 9.41 3.44 18.39
CA CYS A 164 8.27 3.52 19.32
C CYS A 164 6.94 3.37 18.55
N SER A 165 5.93 2.79 19.22
CA SER A 165 4.58 2.65 18.66
C SER A 165 3.95 3.98 18.24
N GLU A 166 4.36 5.06 18.89
CA GLU A 166 3.90 6.42 18.60
C GLU A 166 4.22 6.86 17.17
N SER A 167 5.31 6.35 16.58
CA SER A 167 5.66 6.64 15.18
C SER A 167 4.56 6.22 14.21
N GLU A 168 3.82 5.16 14.51
CA GLU A 168 2.72 4.65 13.70
C GLU A 168 1.39 5.32 14.04
N TRP A 169 0.95 5.23 15.30
CA TRP A 169 -0.41 5.65 15.65
C TRP A 169 -0.63 7.16 15.56
N ARG A 170 0.40 7.99 15.71
CA ARG A 170 0.27 9.45 15.52
C ARG A 170 -0.08 9.81 14.08
N GLN A 171 0.53 9.14 13.11
CA GLN A 171 0.16 9.37 11.72
C GLN A 171 -1.25 8.83 11.44
N VAL A 172 -1.62 7.68 11.98
CA VAL A 172 -2.98 7.12 11.86
C VAL A 172 -4.00 8.11 12.40
N GLU A 173 -3.82 8.65 13.61
CA GLU A 173 -4.71 9.62 14.24
C GLU A 173 -4.87 10.88 13.38
N ARG A 174 -3.75 11.45 12.91
CA ARG A 174 -3.75 12.60 12.01
C ARG A 174 -4.53 12.33 10.73
N ASP A 175 -4.23 11.22 10.09
CA ASP A 175 -4.79 10.88 8.78
C ASP A 175 -6.28 10.55 8.87
N ILE A 176 -6.75 9.96 9.96
CA ILE A 176 -8.18 9.75 10.21
C ILE A 176 -8.90 11.11 10.30
N ALA A 177 -8.36 12.05 11.06
CA ALA A 177 -8.95 13.40 11.18
C ALA A 177 -8.97 14.13 9.83
N LEU A 178 -7.92 13.99 9.01
CA LEU A 178 -7.87 14.56 7.66
C LEU A 178 -8.85 13.86 6.70
N ALA A 179 -9.00 12.55 6.80
CA ALA A 179 -9.97 11.80 6.00
C ALA A 179 -11.42 12.23 6.32
N GLU A 180 -11.75 12.38 7.60
CA GLU A 180 -13.06 12.90 8.04
C GLU A 180 -13.30 14.31 7.50
N LYS A 181 -12.32 15.20 7.60
CA LYS A 181 -12.39 16.59 7.11
C LYS A 181 -12.57 16.68 5.59
N THR A 182 -11.93 15.80 4.83
CA THR A 182 -11.90 15.86 3.36
C THR A 182 -12.95 14.98 2.69
N GLY A 183 -13.56 14.05 3.42
CA GLY A 183 -14.45 13.02 2.88
C GLY A 183 -13.72 11.96 2.04
N CYS A 184 -12.39 11.87 2.14
CA CYS A 184 -11.60 10.90 1.42
C CYS A 184 -11.75 9.50 2.05
N GLN A 185 -11.89 8.48 1.22
CA GLN A 185 -11.72 7.11 1.68
C GLN A 185 -10.26 6.89 2.09
N TYR A 186 -10.05 6.40 3.30
CA TYR A 186 -8.73 6.20 3.86
C TYR A 186 -8.56 4.75 4.32
N HIS A 187 -7.44 4.15 3.94
CA HIS A 187 -7.07 2.80 4.32
C HIS A 187 -5.73 2.83 5.06
N VAL A 188 -5.75 2.48 6.34
CA VAL A 188 -4.53 2.26 7.12
C VAL A 188 -3.93 0.93 6.69
N CYS A 189 -2.74 0.99 6.14
CA CYS A 189 -2.04 -0.19 5.65
C CYS A 189 -0.83 -0.48 6.53
N LEU A 190 -0.63 -1.75 6.87
CA LEU A 190 0.50 -2.21 7.69
C LEU A 190 0.49 -1.63 9.11
N LEU A 191 -0.33 -2.17 9.97
CA LEU A 191 -0.27 -1.89 11.42
C LEU A 191 0.71 -2.87 12.07
N TYR A 192 1.83 -2.35 12.58
CA TYR A 192 2.86 -3.14 13.26
C TYR A 192 2.78 -3.03 14.78
N THR A 193 2.34 -1.90 15.27
CA THR A 193 2.44 -1.55 16.70
C THR A 193 1.09 -1.22 17.31
N SER A 194 0.11 -0.87 16.50
CA SER A 194 -1.25 -0.59 16.94
C SER A 194 -2.10 -1.86 16.86
N PRO A 195 -2.70 -2.32 17.98
CA PRO A 195 -3.52 -3.53 17.96
C PRO A 195 -4.75 -3.32 17.05
N SER A 196 -4.95 -4.26 16.15
CA SER A 196 -6.20 -4.32 15.38
C SER A 196 -7.35 -4.84 16.25
N PRO A 197 -8.61 -4.59 15.89
CA PRO A 197 -9.75 -5.20 16.60
C PRO A 197 -9.68 -6.73 16.69
N ARG A 198 -9.06 -7.40 15.71
CA ARG A 198 -8.86 -8.87 15.73
C ARG A 198 -7.87 -9.29 16.81
N ASP A 199 -6.77 -8.57 17.00
CA ASP A 199 -5.77 -8.90 18.02
C ASP A 199 -6.34 -8.80 19.43
N VAL A 200 -7.33 -7.92 19.63
CA VAL A 200 -8.02 -7.77 20.93
C VAL A 200 -9.04 -8.90 21.18
N GLU A 201 -9.64 -9.44 20.13
CA GLU A 201 -10.61 -10.55 20.26
C GLU A 201 -9.93 -11.89 20.52
N GLU A 202 -8.77 -12.15 19.91
CA GLU A 202 -8.00 -13.39 20.10
C GLU A 202 -7.32 -13.49 21.48
N SER A 203 -7.22 -12.37 22.20
CA SER A 203 -6.64 -12.33 23.55
C SER A 203 -7.67 -12.53 24.68
N ARG A 204 -8.92 -12.83 24.37
CA ARG A 204 -10.02 -13.14 25.30
C ARG A 204 -10.44 -14.58 25.22
#